data_21d98bc654aeddcad255b61fa3dbc11b
#
_entry.id   21d98bc654aeddcad255b61fa3dbc11b
#
_cell.length_a   1.000
_cell.length_b   1.000
_cell.length_c   1.000
_cell.angle_alpha   90.00
_cell.angle_beta   90.00
_cell.angle_gamma   90.00
#
_symmetry.space_group_name_H-M   'P 1'
#
loop_
_entity.id
_entity.type
_entity.pdbx_description
1 polymer ?
#
loop_
_entity_poly.entity_id
_entity_poly.type
_entity_poly.pdbx_seq_one_letter_code
_entity_poly.pdbx_strand_id
1 'polypeptide(L)'
;VRFADRLEAGRRLGARLEQLRGPDVVVLGLPRGGVPVAAEVAAALDAPLDVCLVRKLGVPYQPELAMGAIGEDGVRVLNADVLRGTGVRDDELARIEERERRVLAERAERYRGECPSVPLTGRTAVVVDDGVATGSTARVACRVARARGAARIVLAVPVAPRDVARRLGGDADDVVCLETPWDFAAVGQFYDDFTQTEDTEVTACLRWARRRRPRAGPSGRATEREVTVPAGAVRLGGGLTVPEGATGVIAFAHGSGSSRHSPRNRQVAEGLHRAGLGTLLFDLLTDAEARDRDNVFDIPLLAGRLLAATHWLRAEPATAGLALGYFGASTGAAAALWAAVEGHPAAVVSRGGRPDLAGPRLPEVTAPTLLIVGGADPLVLDLNRDARSRLRCENRLETVPGATHLFEEPGTLERVTELARDWFTDHLAPAHVQGPSTPAPGG
;
A
#
# COMPACT_ATOMS: atom_id res chain seq x y z
N VAL A 1 29.19 -12.87 -5.32
CA VAL A 1 27.76 -13.23 -5.19
C VAL A 1 27.01 -12.62 -6.36
N ARG A 2 26.07 -13.36 -6.97
CA ARG A 2 25.19 -12.85 -8.04
C ARG A 2 23.75 -12.83 -7.50
N PHE A 3 22.96 -11.93 -8.04
CA PHE A 3 21.51 -11.83 -7.80
C PHE A 3 20.77 -12.48 -8.96
N ALA A 4 19.69 -13.23 -8.69
CA ALA A 4 18.89 -13.79 -9.77
C ALA A 4 18.29 -12.65 -10.63
N ASP A 5 17.76 -11.64 -9.98
CA ASP A 5 17.12 -10.47 -10.60
C ASP A 5 17.13 -9.24 -9.66
N ARG A 6 16.53 -8.14 -10.11
CA ARG A 6 16.37 -6.91 -9.32
C ARG A 6 15.45 -7.07 -8.11
N LEU A 7 14.50 -7.99 -8.16
CA LEU A 7 13.57 -8.23 -7.03
C LEU A 7 14.29 -8.96 -5.89
N GLU A 8 15.10 -9.98 -6.20
CA GLU A 8 15.94 -10.63 -5.20
C GLU A 8 16.93 -9.65 -4.58
N ALA A 9 17.61 -8.87 -5.40
CA ALA A 9 18.53 -7.83 -4.93
C ALA A 9 17.83 -6.84 -4.00
N GLY A 10 16.62 -6.41 -4.34
CA GLY A 10 15.78 -5.53 -3.54
C GLY A 10 15.38 -6.12 -2.20
N ARG A 11 14.95 -7.39 -2.17
CA ARG A 11 14.61 -8.10 -0.92
C ARG A 11 15.81 -8.20 0.02
N ARG A 12 16.98 -8.57 -0.50
CA ARG A 12 18.22 -8.62 0.30
C ARG A 12 18.64 -7.25 0.81
N LEU A 13 18.51 -6.21 -0.02
CA LEU A 13 18.80 -4.84 0.37
C LEU A 13 17.82 -4.33 1.43
N GLY A 14 16.53 -4.62 1.30
CA GLY A 14 15.49 -4.30 2.27
C GLY A 14 15.76 -4.92 3.64
N ALA A 15 16.12 -6.19 3.67
CA ALA A 15 16.52 -6.87 4.92
C ALA A 15 17.74 -6.20 5.58
N ARG A 16 18.71 -5.73 4.80
CA ARG A 16 19.90 -5.02 5.31
C ARG A 16 19.57 -3.64 5.89
N LEU A 17 18.45 -3.05 5.46
CA LEU A 17 17.98 -1.72 5.84
C LEU A 17 16.89 -1.74 6.92
N GLU A 18 16.49 -2.90 7.44
CA GLU A 18 15.36 -3.06 8.35
C GLU A 18 15.40 -2.14 9.58
N GLN A 19 16.59 -1.82 10.08
CA GLN A 19 16.79 -0.88 11.19
C GLN A 19 16.34 0.56 10.87
N LEU A 20 16.12 0.89 9.60
CA LEU A 20 15.60 2.21 9.18
C LEU A 20 14.07 2.27 9.18
N ARG A 21 13.37 1.16 9.42
CA ARG A 21 11.90 1.12 9.43
C ARG A 21 11.34 2.18 10.38
N GLY A 22 10.46 3.02 9.85
CA GLY A 22 9.84 4.09 10.65
C GLY A 22 8.96 5.02 9.82
N PRO A 23 8.13 5.85 10.48
CA PRO A 23 7.14 6.70 9.81
C PRO A 23 7.78 7.81 8.94
N ASP A 24 9.01 8.19 9.27
CA ASP A 24 9.71 9.30 8.61
C ASP A 24 10.61 8.86 7.46
N VAL A 25 10.50 7.62 7.00
CA VAL A 25 11.28 7.08 5.88
C VAL A 25 10.51 7.22 4.57
N VAL A 26 11.22 7.59 3.51
CA VAL A 26 10.75 7.59 2.12
C VAL A 26 11.78 6.88 1.26
N VAL A 27 11.36 5.93 0.45
CA VAL A 27 12.22 5.25 -0.52
C VAL A 27 12.08 5.91 -1.89
N LEU A 28 13.20 6.27 -2.49
CA LEU A 28 13.29 6.93 -3.79
C LEU A 28 14.04 6.04 -4.78
N GLY A 29 13.31 5.47 -5.75
CA GLY A 29 13.93 4.66 -6.80
C GLY A 29 14.47 5.52 -7.95
N LEU A 30 15.68 5.24 -8.42
CA LEU A 30 16.24 5.87 -9.61
C LEU A 30 15.72 5.16 -10.88
N PRO A 31 14.95 5.83 -11.74
CA PRO A 31 14.44 5.20 -12.94
C PRO A 31 15.56 4.92 -13.96
N ARG A 32 15.50 3.78 -14.67
CA ARG A 32 14.42 2.79 -14.61
C ARG A 32 14.76 1.63 -13.69
N GLY A 33 15.99 1.09 -13.76
CA GLY A 33 16.42 -0.15 -13.12
C GLY A 33 16.36 -0.13 -11.58
N GLY A 34 16.58 1.03 -10.96
CA GLY A 34 16.49 1.16 -9.49
C GLY A 34 15.09 1.05 -8.92
N VAL A 35 14.02 1.25 -9.72
CA VAL A 35 12.65 1.26 -9.20
C VAL A 35 12.15 -0.13 -8.78
N PRO A 36 12.37 -1.24 -9.50
CA PRO A 36 12.04 -2.58 -9.01
C PRO A 36 12.78 -2.94 -7.70
N VAL A 37 14.06 -2.58 -7.57
CA VAL A 37 14.84 -2.76 -6.33
C VAL A 37 14.23 -1.94 -5.20
N ALA A 38 13.92 -0.67 -5.47
CA ALA A 38 13.31 0.26 -4.50
C ALA A 38 11.93 -0.19 -4.03
N ALA A 39 11.16 -0.86 -4.88
CA ALA A 39 9.85 -1.38 -4.52
C ALA A 39 9.94 -2.47 -3.42
N GLU A 40 10.89 -3.38 -3.54
CA GLU A 40 11.15 -4.40 -2.51
C GLU A 40 11.69 -3.79 -1.21
N VAL A 41 12.59 -2.79 -1.32
CA VAL A 41 13.08 -2.03 -0.15
C VAL A 41 11.94 -1.30 0.55
N ALA A 42 11.08 -0.61 -0.20
CA ALA A 42 9.92 0.10 0.35
C ALA A 42 8.95 -0.87 1.05
N ALA A 43 8.77 -2.07 0.48
CA ALA A 43 7.99 -3.13 1.10
C ALA A 43 8.57 -3.60 2.43
N ALA A 44 9.88 -3.84 2.48
CA ALA A 44 10.57 -4.29 3.69
C ALA A 44 10.52 -3.23 4.81
N LEU A 45 10.64 -1.95 4.45
CA LEU A 45 10.63 -0.83 5.40
C LEU A 45 9.23 -0.34 5.76
N ASP A 46 8.18 -0.84 5.12
CA ASP A 46 6.81 -0.31 5.20
C ASP A 46 6.77 1.20 4.92
N ALA A 47 7.56 1.64 3.95
CA ALA A 47 7.80 3.03 3.62
C ALA A 47 7.18 3.41 2.27
N PRO A 48 6.78 4.69 2.08
CA PRO A 48 6.35 5.17 0.77
C PRO A 48 7.46 5.06 -0.27
N LEU A 49 7.09 4.60 -1.47
CA LEU A 49 7.94 4.59 -2.66
C LEU A 49 7.59 5.76 -3.57
N ASP A 50 8.61 6.46 -4.04
CA ASP A 50 8.49 7.39 -5.15
C ASP A 50 9.70 7.25 -6.10
N VAL A 51 9.62 7.86 -7.28
CA VAL A 51 10.77 7.99 -8.17
C VAL A 51 11.56 9.23 -7.85
N CYS A 52 12.87 9.15 -7.93
CA CYS A 52 13.75 10.32 -7.90
C CYS A 52 14.10 10.73 -9.32
N LEU A 53 13.38 11.70 -9.85
CA LEU A 53 13.61 12.22 -11.19
C LEU A 53 14.64 13.34 -11.15
N VAL A 54 15.76 13.09 -11.79
CA VAL A 54 16.87 14.03 -11.88
C VAL A 54 17.38 14.13 -13.30
N ARG A 55 17.86 15.31 -13.68
CA ARG A 55 18.50 15.56 -14.95
C ARG A 55 19.81 16.29 -14.76
N LYS A 56 20.87 15.73 -15.32
CA LYS A 56 22.20 16.35 -15.34
C LYS A 56 22.21 17.50 -16.34
N LEU A 57 22.73 18.64 -15.95
CA LEU A 57 23.02 19.77 -16.82
C LEU A 57 24.45 19.64 -17.33
N GLY A 58 24.62 19.03 -18.50
CA GLY A 58 25.93 18.83 -19.11
C GLY A 58 26.45 20.09 -19.79
N VAL A 59 27.78 20.30 -19.79
CA VAL A 59 28.43 21.34 -20.58
C VAL A 59 28.18 21.07 -22.08
N PRO A 60 27.79 22.07 -22.90
CA PRO A 60 27.39 21.87 -24.29
C PRO A 60 28.39 21.10 -25.15
N TYR A 61 29.68 21.39 -24.98
CA TYR A 61 30.77 20.78 -25.71
C TYR A 61 31.40 19.58 -24.97
N GLN A 62 30.97 19.29 -23.73
CA GLN A 62 31.41 18.14 -22.97
C GLN A 62 30.26 17.64 -22.07
N PRO A 63 29.26 16.93 -22.62
CA PRO A 63 28.03 16.56 -21.93
C PRO A 63 28.23 15.69 -20.68
N GLU A 64 29.37 14.97 -20.60
CA GLU A 64 29.71 14.18 -19.41
C GLU A 64 30.14 15.03 -18.21
N LEU A 65 30.65 16.25 -18.45
CA LEU A 65 30.97 17.21 -17.41
C LEU A 65 29.69 17.94 -16.95
N ALA A 66 29.28 17.74 -15.71
CA ALA A 66 28.07 18.32 -15.18
C ALA A 66 28.29 19.72 -14.60
N MET A 67 27.68 20.72 -15.20
CA MET A 67 27.56 22.08 -14.63
C MET A 67 26.61 22.12 -13.43
N GLY A 68 25.71 21.12 -13.36
CA GLY A 68 24.72 21.05 -12.30
C GLY A 68 23.72 19.92 -12.57
N ALA A 69 22.62 20.01 -11.87
CA ALA A 69 21.48 19.12 -12.01
C ALA A 69 20.19 19.83 -11.67
N ILE A 70 19.10 19.37 -12.23
CA ILE A 70 17.77 19.76 -11.85
C ILE A 70 16.97 18.53 -11.39
N GLY A 71 16.09 18.77 -10.46
CA GLY A 71 15.07 17.84 -9.99
C GLY A 71 13.69 18.44 -10.17
N GLU A 72 12.70 17.69 -9.72
CA GLU A 72 11.33 18.17 -9.65
C GLU A 72 11.18 19.31 -8.62
N ASP A 73 10.00 19.90 -8.54
CA ASP A 73 9.65 20.97 -7.59
C ASP A 73 10.56 22.21 -7.73
N GLY A 74 11.12 22.44 -8.94
CA GLY A 74 11.99 23.57 -9.21
C GLY A 74 13.41 23.45 -8.64
N VAL A 75 13.76 22.31 -8.10
CA VAL A 75 15.08 22.07 -7.49
C VAL A 75 16.19 22.20 -8.52
N ARG A 76 17.21 22.99 -8.15
CA ARG A 76 18.39 23.27 -8.96
C ARG A 76 19.65 23.18 -8.09
N VAL A 77 20.60 22.39 -8.50
CA VAL A 77 21.91 22.26 -7.87
C VAL A 77 22.99 22.57 -8.89
N LEU A 78 23.76 23.63 -8.69
CA LEU A 78 24.82 24.05 -9.60
C LEU A 78 26.19 23.72 -9.03
N ASN A 79 27.14 23.44 -9.92
CA ASN A 79 28.56 23.34 -9.60
C ASN A 79 29.27 24.62 -10.05
N ALA A 80 29.48 25.52 -9.10
CA ALA A 80 30.06 26.83 -9.34
C ALA A 80 31.49 26.75 -9.93
N ASP A 81 32.28 25.72 -9.58
CA ASP A 81 33.64 25.56 -10.08
C ASP A 81 33.65 25.18 -11.56
N VAL A 82 32.76 24.26 -11.94
CA VAL A 82 32.60 23.87 -13.34
C VAL A 82 32.08 25.03 -14.17
N LEU A 83 31.10 25.77 -13.70
CA LEU A 83 30.56 26.94 -14.40
C LEU A 83 31.63 27.99 -14.64
N ARG A 84 32.42 28.30 -13.60
CA ARG A 84 33.55 29.26 -13.74
C ARG A 84 34.63 28.77 -14.71
N GLY A 85 34.91 27.45 -14.68
CA GLY A 85 35.97 26.86 -15.53
C GLY A 85 35.58 26.67 -16.98
N THR A 86 34.29 26.59 -17.30
CA THR A 86 33.81 26.28 -18.64
C THR A 86 33.40 27.50 -19.46
N GLY A 87 33.21 28.67 -18.84
CA GLY A 87 32.81 29.88 -19.53
C GLY A 87 31.41 29.83 -20.17
N VAL A 88 30.55 28.89 -19.74
CA VAL A 88 29.15 28.79 -20.18
C VAL A 88 28.39 30.02 -19.71
N ARG A 89 27.70 30.70 -20.61
CA ARG A 89 26.95 31.91 -20.32
C ARG A 89 25.61 31.58 -19.67
N ASP A 90 25.06 32.52 -18.92
CA ASP A 90 23.78 32.38 -18.22
C ASP A 90 22.60 32.08 -19.19
N ASP A 91 22.59 32.71 -20.37
CA ASP A 91 21.55 32.48 -21.37
C ASP A 91 21.63 31.07 -21.99
N GLU A 92 22.81 30.52 -22.12
CA GLU A 92 23.05 29.17 -22.59
C GLU A 92 22.66 28.11 -21.54
N LEU A 93 23.05 28.35 -20.28
CA LEU A 93 22.63 27.53 -19.15
C LEU A 93 21.09 27.51 -19.03
N ALA A 94 20.43 28.67 -19.13
CA ALA A 94 18.97 28.78 -19.04
C ALA A 94 18.25 27.97 -20.14
N ARG A 95 18.77 27.94 -21.37
CA ARG A 95 18.21 27.14 -22.47
C ARG A 95 18.36 25.65 -22.21
N ILE A 96 19.49 25.23 -21.65
CA ILE A 96 19.73 23.81 -21.29
C ILE A 96 18.76 23.42 -20.17
N GLU A 97 18.65 24.24 -19.14
CA GLU A 97 17.71 23.99 -18.03
C GLU A 97 16.27 23.83 -18.52
N GLU A 98 15.80 24.74 -19.36
CA GLU A 98 14.44 24.71 -19.87
C GLU A 98 14.15 23.45 -20.70
N ARG A 99 15.11 23.02 -21.51
CA ARG A 99 15.00 21.75 -22.25
C ARG A 99 14.91 20.56 -21.29
N GLU A 100 15.81 20.48 -20.32
CA GLU A 100 15.87 19.37 -19.40
C GLU A 100 14.67 19.36 -18.42
N ARG A 101 14.11 20.52 -18.07
CA ARG A 101 12.86 20.65 -17.30
C ARG A 101 11.67 20.06 -18.04
N ARG A 102 11.54 20.28 -19.33
CA ARG A 102 10.46 19.67 -20.14
C ARG A 102 10.56 18.15 -20.13
N VAL A 103 11.76 17.61 -20.36
CA VAL A 103 11.99 16.15 -20.30
C VAL A 103 11.65 15.58 -18.91
N LEU A 104 11.98 16.32 -17.85
CA LEU A 104 11.72 15.90 -16.48
C LEU A 104 10.21 15.92 -16.20
N ALA A 105 9.49 16.93 -16.64
CA ALA A 105 8.03 17.03 -16.50
C ALA A 105 7.30 15.91 -17.25
N GLU A 106 7.69 15.62 -18.51
CA GLU A 106 7.14 14.50 -19.28
C GLU A 106 7.34 13.15 -18.59
N ARG A 107 8.51 12.93 -17.94
CA ARG A 107 8.77 11.72 -17.17
C ARG A 107 7.96 11.65 -15.89
N ALA A 108 7.80 12.78 -15.18
CA ALA A 108 6.99 12.87 -13.98
C ALA A 108 5.53 12.51 -14.28
N GLU A 109 4.96 13.08 -15.33
CA GLU A 109 3.61 12.76 -15.81
C GLU A 109 3.47 11.28 -16.18
N ARG A 110 4.44 10.73 -16.93
CA ARG A 110 4.44 9.31 -17.35
C ARG A 110 4.45 8.34 -16.18
N TYR A 111 5.25 8.59 -15.14
CA TYR A 111 5.41 7.65 -14.03
C TYR A 111 4.40 7.86 -12.91
N ARG A 112 3.98 9.10 -12.64
CA ARG A 112 3.06 9.44 -11.54
C ARG A 112 1.64 9.77 -12.00
N GLY A 113 1.45 10.22 -13.26
CA GLY A 113 0.18 10.82 -13.68
C GLY A 113 -0.12 12.06 -12.83
N GLU A 114 -1.34 12.21 -12.39
CA GLU A 114 -1.79 13.34 -11.55
C GLU A 114 -1.34 13.25 -10.06
N CYS A 115 -0.66 12.17 -9.67
CA CYS A 115 -0.26 12.01 -8.28
C CYS A 115 0.93 12.91 -7.94
N PRO A 116 0.88 13.68 -6.83
CA PRO A 116 1.99 14.51 -6.40
C PRO A 116 3.19 13.68 -5.96
N SER A 117 4.37 14.31 -5.99
CA SER A 117 5.59 13.73 -5.42
C SER A 117 5.47 13.57 -3.90
N VAL A 118 6.17 12.58 -3.34
CA VAL A 118 6.19 12.36 -1.89
C VAL A 118 7.02 13.45 -1.22
N PRO A 119 6.49 14.19 -0.21
CA PRO A 119 7.25 15.20 0.51
C PRO A 119 8.46 14.60 1.24
N LEU A 120 9.62 15.29 1.19
CA LEU A 120 10.86 14.84 1.83
C LEU A 120 11.26 15.68 3.04
N THR A 121 10.64 16.84 3.24
CA THR A 121 11.00 17.79 4.30
C THR A 121 11.01 17.13 5.69
N GLY A 122 12.16 17.18 6.36
CA GLY A 122 12.36 16.59 7.69
C GLY A 122 12.47 15.06 7.74
N ARG A 123 12.42 14.37 6.60
CA ARG A 123 12.37 12.91 6.52
C ARG A 123 13.70 12.27 6.12
N THR A 124 13.84 10.99 6.37
CA THR A 124 14.94 10.16 5.87
C THR A 124 14.61 9.69 4.45
N ALA A 125 15.39 10.11 3.46
CA ALA A 125 15.30 9.64 2.08
C ALA A 125 16.27 8.47 1.85
N VAL A 126 15.74 7.30 1.50
CA VAL A 126 16.52 6.13 1.07
C VAL A 126 16.55 6.13 -0.46
N VAL A 127 17.65 6.58 -1.04
CA VAL A 127 17.87 6.63 -2.49
C VAL A 127 18.38 5.27 -2.95
N VAL A 128 17.66 4.64 -3.88
CA VAL A 128 17.92 3.26 -4.33
C VAL A 128 18.16 3.21 -5.83
N ASP A 129 19.22 2.48 -6.23
CA ASP A 129 19.47 2.12 -7.62
C ASP A 129 19.76 0.62 -7.73
N ASP A 130 19.76 0.04 -8.95
CA ASP A 130 20.09 -1.37 -9.19
C ASP A 130 21.62 -1.66 -9.09
N GLY A 131 22.42 -0.62 -9.03
CA GLY A 131 23.84 -0.64 -8.77
C GLY A 131 24.49 0.69 -9.16
N VAL A 132 25.64 0.94 -8.59
CA VAL A 132 26.41 2.15 -8.86
C VAL A 132 27.71 1.81 -9.58
N ALA A 133 27.94 2.41 -10.76
CA ALA A 133 29.22 2.32 -11.46
C ALA A 133 30.08 3.57 -11.17
N THR A 134 29.79 4.71 -11.82
CA THR A 134 30.52 5.97 -11.60
C THR A 134 29.99 6.79 -10.43
N GLY A 135 28.73 6.57 -10.05
CA GLY A 135 28.05 7.29 -8.99
C GLY A 135 27.49 8.67 -9.39
N SER A 136 27.62 9.07 -10.65
CA SER A 136 27.19 10.41 -11.08
C SER A 136 25.68 10.63 -10.90
N THR A 137 24.85 9.66 -11.26
CA THR A 137 23.38 9.74 -11.10
C THR A 137 22.99 9.71 -9.64
N ALA A 138 23.56 8.78 -8.86
CA ALA A 138 23.30 8.67 -7.41
C ALA A 138 23.68 9.95 -6.66
N ARG A 139 24.81 10.55 -7.01
CA ARG A 139 25.25 11.85 -6.44
C ARG A 139 24.23 12.95 -6.68
N VAL A 140 23.78 13.08 -7.92
CA VAL A 140 22.77 14.07 -8.29
C VAL A 140 21.47 13.83 -7.55
N ALA A 141 21.01 12.60 -7.45
CA ALA A 141 19.81 12.23 -6.73
C ALA A 141 19.87 12.56 -5.24
N CYS A 142 21.00 12.27 -4.58
CA CYS A 142 21.22 12.63 -3.17
C CYS A 142 21.17 14.15 -2.97
N ARG A 143 21.81 14.93 -3.84
CA ARG A 143 21.76 16.40 -3.77
C ARG A 143 20.36 16.95 -3.98
N VAL A 144 19.63 16.41 -4.94
CA VAL A 144 18.23 16.80 -5.18
C VAL A 144 17.35 16.43 -4.00
N ALA A 145 17.49 15.23 -3.42
CA ALA A 145 16.76 14.85 -2.21
C ALA A 145 17.06 15.79 -1.03
N ARG A 146 18.33 16.19 -0.86
CA ARG A 146 18.73 17.18 0.16
C ARG A 146 18.07 18.53 -0.09
N ALA A 147 18.10 19.02 -1.32
CA ALA A 147 17.49 20.28 -1.70
C ALA A 147 15.96 20.28 -1.56
N ARG A 148 15.30 19.10 -1.63
CA ARG A 148 13.89 18.90 -1.32
C ARG A 148 13.60 18.82 0.19
N GLY A 149 14.61 19.08 1.04
CA GLY A 149 14.45 19.15 2.48
C GLY A 149 14.59 17.84 3.26
N ALA A 150 15.15 16.78 2.65
CA ALA A 150 15.45 15.56 3.37
C ALA A 150 16.44 15.83 4.53
N ALA A 151 16.07 15.42 5.75
CA ALA A 151 16.92 15.59 6.94
C ALA A 151 18.10 14.61 6.93
N ARG A 152 17.89 13.41 6.40
CA ARG A 152 18.92 12.36 6.26
C ARG A 152 18.79 11.69 4.90
N ILE A 153 19.94 11.35 4.31
CA ILE A 153 20.01 10.64 3.01
C ILE A 153 20.80 9.37 3.19
N VAL A 154 20.19 8.25 2.86
CA VAL A 154 20.83 6.94 2.78
C VAL A 154 20.85 6.50 1.33
N LEU A 155 22.03 6.36 0.74
CA LEU A 155 22.18 5.72 -0.56
C LEU A 155 22.26 4.22 -0.35
N ALA A 156 21.40 3.47 -1.00
CA ALA A 156 21.31 2.03 -0.86
C ALA A 156 21.33 1.34 -2.22
N VAL A 157 22.30 0.47 -2.45
CA VAL A 157 22.48 -0.24 -3.71
C VAL A 157 22.93 -1.69 -3.52
N PRO A 158 22.51 -2.63 -4.39
CA PRO A 158 22.94 -4.01 -4.32
C PRO A 158 24.44 -4.20 -4.59
N VAL A 159 25.00 -3.44 -5.53
CA VAL A 159 26.40 -3.61 -5.94
C VAL A 159 27.03 -2.28 -6.34
N ALA A 160 28.31 -2.10 -5.99
CA ALA A 160 29.09 -0.93 -6.35
C ALA A 160 30.61 -1.21 -6.28
N PRO A 161 31.46 -0.37 -6.89
CA PRO A 161 32.92 -0.40 -6.67
C PRO A 161 33.26 -0.18 -5.19
N ARG A 162 34.37 -0.74 -4.73
CA ARG A 162 34.82 -0.67 -3.31
C ARG A 162 34.97 0.72 -2.74
N ASP A 163 35.25 1.69 -3.58
CA ASP A 163 35.45 3.06 -3.16
C ASP A 163 34.17 3.93 -3.21
N VAL A 164 33.00 3.31 -3.41
CA VAL A 164 31.71 4.01 -3.53
C VAL A 164 31.41 4.90 -2.31
N ALA A 165 31.62 4.39 -1.11
CA ALA A 165 31.37 5.15 0.11
C ALA A 165 32.27 6.41 0.20
N ARG A 166 33.56 6.30 -0.19
CA ARG A 166 34.45 7.45 -0.25
C ARG A 166 34.04 8.46 -1.32
N ARG A 167 33.58 7.96 -2.49
CA ARG A 167 33.17 8.83 -3.61
C ARG A 167 31.89 9.61 -3.31
N LEU A 168 30.96 9.04 -2.54
CA LEU A 168 29.61 9.56 -2.34
C LEU A 168 29.32 10.02 -0.89
N GLY A 169 30.26 9.81 0.05
CA GLY A 169 30.10 10.17 1.46
C GLY A 169 29.99 11.67 1.76
N GLY A 170 30.17 12.55 0.77
CA GLY A 170 29.86 13.98 0.90
C GLY A 170 28.45 14.36 0.43
N ASP A 171 27.76 13.44 -0.26
CA ASP A 171 26.45 13.68 -0.84
C ASP A 171 25.34 12.88 -0.13
N ALA A 172 25.69 11.73 0.47
CA ALA A 172 24.81 10.92 1.31
C ALA A 172 25.38 10.86 2.74
N ASP A 173 24.50 10.82 3.75
CA ASP A 173 24.89 10.65 5.15
C ASP A 173 25.37 9.23 5.44
N ASP A 174 24.76 8.23 4.75
CA ASP A 174 25.14 6.84 4.80
C ASP A 174 25.13 6.23 3.40
N VAL A 175 26.03 5.28 3.19
CA VAL A 175 26.07 4.45 1.96
C VAL A 175 25.98 2.98 2.36
N VAL A 176 24.90 2.32 1.96
CA VAL A 176 24.65 0.90 2.19
C VAL A 176 24.81 0.17 0.86
N CYS A 177 25.74 -0.76 0.79
CA CYS A 177 26.00 -1.60 -0.37
C CYS A 177 26.08 -3.06 0.08
N LEU A 178 25.40 -3.97 -0.64
CA LEU A 178 25.47 -5.40 -0.30
C LEU A 178 26.79 -6.02 -0.75
N GLU A 179 27.21 -5.72 -1.96
CA GLU A 179 28.40 -6.33 -2.58
C GLU A 179 29.35 -5.27 -3.15
N THR A 180 30.59 -5.32 -2.75
CA THR A 180 31.67 -4.44 -3.27
C THR A 180 32.82 -5.28 -3.83
N PRO A 181 32.64 -5.90 -5.01
CA PRO A 181 33.59 -6.83 -5.58
C PRO A 181 34.90 -6.17 -6.00
N TRP A 182 35.98 -6.99 -6.12
CA TRP A 182 37.27 -6.54 -6.61
C TRP A 182 37.30 -6.31 -8.12
N ASP A 183 36.54 -7.13 -8.84
CA ASP A 183 36.52 -7.24 -10.31
C ASP A 183 35.28 -6.54 -10.91
N PHE A 184 34.91 -5.39 -10.34
CA PHE A 184 33.76 -4.63 -10.80
C PHE A 184 34.04 -3.96 -12.15
N ALA A 185 33.38 -4.43 -13.22
CA ALA A 185 33.39 -3.79 -14.54
C ALA A 185 32.06 -3.11 -14.89
N ALA A 186 30.96 -3.77 -14.62
CA ALA A 186 29.59 -3.25 -14.86
C ALA A 186 28.59 -3.83 -13.89
N VAL A 187 27.51 -3.09 -13.60
CA VAL A 187 26.44 -3.52 -12.71
C VAL A 187 25.83 -4.85 -13.15
N GLY A 188 25.53 -5.00 -14.43
CA GLY A 188 24.84 -6.17 -14.99
C GLY A 188 25.57 -7.50 -14.81
N GLN A 189 26.90 -7.50 -14.57
CA GLN A 189 27.65 -8.75 -14.35
C GLN A 189 27.29 -9.45 -13.04
N PHE A 190 26.61 -8.75 -12.14
CA PHE A 190 26.19 -9.27 -10.82
C PHE A 190 24.74 -9.73 -10.79
N TYR A 191 24.07 -9.76 -11.94
CA TYR A 191 22.73 -10.25 -12.12
C TYR A 191 22.68 -11.41 -13.11
N ASP A 192 21.85 -12.41 -12.86
CA ASP A 192 21.61 -13.49 -13.82
C ASP A 192 20.61 -13.03 -14.89
N ASP A 193 19.56 -12.28 -14.46
CA ASP A 193 18.68 -11.52 -15.35
C ASP A 193 18.83 -10.02 -15.08
N PHE A 194 19.39 -9.30 -16.08
CA PHE A 194 19.56 -7.84 -16.09
C PHE A 194 18.84 -7.21 -17.28
N THR A 195 17.74 -7.82 -17.73
CA THR A 195 16.92 -7.28 -18.81
C THR A 195 16.52 -5.83 -18.52
N GLN A 196 16.45 -5.01 -19.55
CA GLN A 196 16.13 -3.60 -19.43
C GLN A 196 14.73 -3.40 -18.83
N THR A 197 14.63 -2.67 -17.72
CA THR A 197 13.35 -2.29 -17.11
C THR A 197 12.60 -1.31 -18.02
N GLU A 198 11.35 -1.61 -18.31
CA GLU A 198 10.48 -0.79 -19.15
C GLU A 198 9.71 0.27 -18.31
N ASP A 199 9.24 1.34 -18.96
CA ASP A 199 8.45 2.40 -18.30
C ASP A 199 7.13 1.86 -17.69
N THR A 200 6.57 0.83 -18.31
CA THR A 200 5.38 0.11 -17.80
C THR A 200 5.64 -0.60 -16.49
N GLU A 201 6.81 -1.20 -16.33
CA GLU A 201 7.24 -1.85 -15.10
C GLU A 201 7.46 -0.84 -13.98
N VAL A 202 8.14 0.29 -14.27
CA VAL A 202 8.27 1.41 -13.32
C VAL A 202 6.91 1.88 -12.82
N THR A 203 5.97 2.10 -13.73
CA THR A 203 4.61 2.53 -13.39
C THR A 203 3.87 1.47 -12.57
N ALA A 204 4.04 0.19 -12.88
CA ALA A 204 3.46 -0.91 -12.12
C ALA A 204 4.00 -0.96 -10.68
N CYS A 205 5.31 -0.82 -10.48
CA CYS A 205 5.93 -0.76 -9.15
C CYS A 205 5.40 0.42 -8.32
N LEU A 206 5.27 1.60 -8.91
CA LEU A 206 4.73 2.77 -8.22
C LEU A 206 3.25 2.61 -7.86
N ARG A 207 2.44 2.07 -8.77
CA ARG A 207 1.03 1.77 -8.50
C ARG A 207 0.88 0.73 -7.40
N TRP A 208 1.68 -0.34 -7.46
CA TRP A 208 1.70 -1.37 -6.43
C TRP A 208 2.10 -0.81 -5.05
N ALA A 209 3.16 -0.01 -4.96
CA ALA A 209 3.59 0.61 -3.73
C ALA A 209 2.55 1.60 -3.16
N ARG A 210 1.84 2.33 -4.03
CA ARG A 210 0.74 3.23 -3.63
C ARG A 210 -0.46 2.47 -3.09
N ARG A 211 -0.79 1.31 -3.67
CA ARG A 211 -1.85 0.44 -3.16
C ARG A 211 -1.49 -0.16 -1.79
N ARG A 212 -0.22 -0.46 -1.56
CA ARG A 212 0.28 -0.91 -0.25
C ARG A 212 0.40 0.20 0.78
N ARG A 213 0.47 1.44 0.34
CA ARG A 213 0.58 2.59 1.23
C ARG A 213 -0.71 2.69 2.03
N PRO A 214 -0.66 2.63 3.37
CA PRO A 214 -1.74 3.18 4.16
C PRO A 214 -1.85 4.64 3.71
N ARG A 215 -3.03 5.11 3.32
CA ARG A 215 -3.26 6.55 3.18
C ARG A 215 -2.77 7.15 4.49
N ALA A 216 -1.79 8.05 4.43
CA ALA A 216 -1.31 8.76 5.59
C ALA A 216 -2.46 9.62 6.14
N GLY A 217 -3.27 9.01 6.97
CA GLY A 217 -4.00 9.70 8.00
C GLY A 217 -2.98 10.01 9.10
N PRO A 218 -3.19 11.07 9.90
CA PRO A 218 -2.30 11.47 10.97
C PRO A 218 -2.02 10.26 11.86
N SER A 219 -0.76 10.04 12.21
CA SER A 219 -0.26 8.94 13.03
C SER A 219 -0.62 9.13 14.50
N GLY A 220 -1.93 9.15 14.79
CA GLY A 220 -2.46 8.88 16.11
C GLY A 220 -2.48 7.38 16.30
N ARG A 221 -1.89 6.86 17.36
CA ARG A 221 -2.07 5.47 17.78
C ARG A 221 -3.58 5.22 17.90
N ALA A 222 -4.14 4.45 16.97
CA ALA A 222 -5.52 3.99 17.09
C ALA A 222 -5.60 3.14 18.37
N THR A 223 -6.30 3.64 19.37
CA THR A 223 -6.47 2.94 20.64
C THR A 223 -7.78 2.16 20.58
N GLU A 224 -7.71 0.85 20.85
CA GLU A 224 -8.90 0.03 21.00
C GLU A 224 -9.68 0.49 22.24
N ARG A 225 -10.95 0.81 22.06
CA ARG A 225 -11.87 1.17 23.11
C ARG A 225 -12.85 0.01 23.32
N GLU A 226 -12.88 -0.56 24.52
CA GLU A 226 -13.93 -1.53 24.88
C GLU A 226 -15.30 -0.88 24.78
N VAL A 227 -16.21 -1.57 24.11
CA VAL A 227 -17.59 -1.10 23.90
C VAL A 227 -18.58 -2.21 24.18
N THR A 228 -19.83 -1.80 24.39
CA THR A 228 -20.94 -2.72 24.55
C THR A 228 -22.02 -2.38 23.51
N VAL A 229 -22.29 -3.30 22.62
CA VAL A 229 -23.29 -3.16 21.55
C VAL A 229 -24.65 -3.69 22.07
N PRO A 230 -25.67 -2.86 22.19
CA PRO A 230 -27.02 -3.31 22.55
C PRO A 230 -27.65 -4.06 21.36
N ALA A 231 -28.16 -5.26 21.59
CA ALA A 231 -28.77 -6.10 20.57
C ALA A 231 -30.07 -6.74 21.08
N GLY A 232 -31.14 -5.93 21.17
CA GLY A 232 -32.40 -6.32 21.77
C GLY A 232 -32.27 -6.52 23.28
N ALA A 233 -32.57 -7.73 23.77
CA ALA A 233 -32.50 -8.06 25.19
C ALA A 233 -31.07 -8.35 25.68
N VAL A 234 -30.10 -8.48 24.80
CA VAL A 234 -28.71 -8.80 25.17
C VAL A 234 -27.75 -7.64 24.89
N ARG A 235 -26.60 -7.71 25.53
CA ARG A 235 -25.50 -6.76 25.35
C ARG A 235 -24.25 -7.53 24.95
N LEU A 236 -23.68 -7.16 23.80
CA LEU A 236 -22.54 -7.85 23.20
C LEU A 236 -21.27 -7.06 23.46
N GLY A 237 -20.22 -7.73 23.95
CA GLY A 237 -18.93 -7.12 24.17
C GLY A 237 -18.22 -6.89 22.82
N GLY A 238 -17.49 -5.77 22.71
CA GLY A 238 -16.73 -5.43 21.50
C GLY A 238 -15.55 -4.52 21.78
N GLY A 239 -14.63 -4.47 20.83
CA GLY A 239 -13.53 -3.53 20.75
C GLY A 239 -13.72 -2.65 19.50
N LEU A 240 -13.86 -1.34 19.70
CA LEU A 240 -13.92 -0.36 18.62
C LEU A 240 -12.58 0.36 18.50
N THR A 241 -12.02 0.34 17.31
CA THR A 241 -10.81 1.07 16.98
C THR A 241 -11.10 1.99 15.80
N VAL A 242 -10.92 3.29 15.97
CA VAL A 242 -11.15 4.28 14.92
C VAL A 242 -9.88 5.13 14.78
N PRO A 243 -9.07 4.93 13.73
CA PRO A 243 -7.95 5.81 13.44
C PRO A 243 -8.43 7.25 13.22
N GLU A 244 -7.59 8.21 13.58
CA GLU A 244 -7.87 9.62 13.28
C GLU A 244 -8.00 9.83 11.77
N GLY A 245 -9.05 10.52 11.32
CA GLY A 245 -9.33 10.71 9.90
C GLY A 245 -9.80 9.45 9.17
N ALA A 246 -10.34 8.47 9.88
CA ALA A 246 -10.87 7.24 9.27
C ALA A 246 -11.86 7.56 8.15
N THR A 247 -11.75 6.85 7.02
CA THR A 247 -12.61 7.03 5.84
C THR A 247 -13.79 6.06 5.81
N GLY A 248 -13.78 5.04 6.66
CA GLY A 248 -14.84 4.04 6.80
C GLY A 248 -14.64 3.21 8.05
N VAL A 249 -15.64 2.42 8.40
CA VAL A 249 -15.60 1.48 9.53
C VAL A 249 -16.10 0.11 9.13
N ILE A 250 -15.43 -0.96 9.57
CA ILE A 250 -15.75 -2.33 9.23
C ILE A 250 -16.24 -3.08 10.49
N ALA A 251 -17.44 -3.67 10.42
CA ALA A 251 -17.92 -4.58 11.44
C ALA A 251 -17.52 -6.02 11.10
N PHE A 252 -16.90 -6.70 12.08
CA PHE A 252 -16.40 -8.06 11.92
C PHE A 252 -17.40 -9.08 12.44
N ALA A 253 -17.82 -10.00 11.59
CA ALA A 253 -18.59 -11.19 11.93
C ALA A 253 -17.68 -12.40 12.01
N HIS A 254 -17.38 -12.86 13.23
CA HIS A 254 -16.52 -14.02 13.46
C HIS A 254 -17.21 -15.33 13.12
N GLY A 255 -16.44 -16.39 12.86
CA GLY A 255 -16.93 -17.75 12.59
C GLY A 255 -17.32 -18.50 13.88
N SER A 256 -17.91 -19.69 13.68
CA SER A 256 -18.24 -20.62 14.76
C SER A 256 -17.00 -21.00 15.57
N GLY A 257 -17.16 -21.06 16.89
CA GLY A 257 -16.05 -21.37 17.81
C GLY A 257 -14.98 -20.27 17.93
N SER A 258 -15.27 -19.06 17.44
CA SER A 258 -14.41 -17.88 17.51
C SER A 258 -15.08 -16.75 18.30
N SER A 259 -14.39 -15.63 18.51
CA SER A 259 -14.87 -14.47 19.25
C SER A 259 -14.19 -13.19 18.71
N ARG A 260 -14.53 -12.05 19.31
CA ARG A 260 -13.84 -10.77 19.09
C ARG A 260 -12.33 -10.83 19.32
N HIS A 261 -11.85 -11.83 20.08
CA HIS A 261 -10.43 -12.03 20.37
C HIS A 261 -9.69 -12.89 19.35
N SER A 262 -10.33 -13.28 18.25
CA SER A 262 -9.69 -14.06 17.18
C SER A 262 -8.37 -13.44 16.71
N PRO A 263 -7.22 -14.13 16.86
CA PRO A 263 -5.94 -13.58 16.40
C PRO A 263 -5.93 -13.24 14.90
N ARG A 264 -6.56 -14.08 14.09
CA ARG A 264 -6.66 -13.89 12.63
C ARG A 264 -7.48 -12.65 12.27
N ASN A 265 -8.62 -12.43 12.92
CA ASN A 265 -9.43 -11.23 12.68
C ASN A 265 -8.72 -9.97 13.18
N ARG A 266 -8.01 -10.03 14.30
CA ARG A 266 -7.18 -8.93 14.81
C ARG A 266 -6.07 -8.55 13.84
N GLN A 267 -5.37 -9.53 13.25
CA GLN A 267 -4.32 -9.27 12.26
C GLN A 267 -4.88 -8.57 11.02
N VAL A 268 -6.06 -9.01 10.51
CA VAL A 268 -6.72 -8.33 9.40
C VAL A 268 -7.13 -6.90 9.83
N ALA A 269 -7.72 -6.72 11.02
CA ALA A 269 -8.11 -5.41 11.54
C ALA A 269 -6.93 -4.45 11.65
N GLU A 270 -5.78 -4.90 12.15
CA GLU A 270 -4.55 -4.10 12.19
C GLU A 270 -4.11 -3.63 10.79
N GLY A 271 -4.24 -4.50 9.78
CA GLY A 271 -3.98 -4.11 8.38
C GLY A 271 -4.94 -3.04 7.87
N LEU A 272 -6.21 -3.12 8.27
CA LEU A 272 -7.21 -2.11 7.93
C LEU A 272 -6.99 -0.79 8.69
N HIS A 273 -6.57 -0.83 9.96
CA HIS A 273 -6.18 0.37 10.72
C HIS A 273 -5.04 1.14 10.05
N ARG A 274 -4.00 0.42 9.56
CA ARG A 274 -2.90 1.02 8.80
C ARG A 274 -3.37 1.69 7.50
N ALA A 275 -4.51 1.28 6.98
CA ALA A 275 -5.14 1.90 5.80
C ALA A 275 -6.10 3.05 6.13
N GLY A 276 -6.20 3.45 7.41
CA GLY A 276 -7.12 4.51 7.84
C GLY A 276 -8.58 4.07 7.89
N LEU A 277 -8.85 2.78 8.11
CA LEU A 277 -10.18 2.22 8.27
C LEU A 277 -10.42 1.82 9.73
N GLY A 278 -11.53 2.24 10.31
CA GLY A 278 -11.95 1.81 11.64
C GLY A 278 -12.49 0.38 11.63
N THR A 279 -12.48 -0.29 12.78
CA THR A 279 -13.04 -1.63 12.93
C THR A 279 -13.79 -1.79 14.23
N LEU A 280 -14.87 -2.57 14.18
CA LEU A 280 -15.56 -3.11 15.33
C LEU A 280 -15.40 -4.63 15.32
N LEU A 281 -14.63 -5.17 16.27
CA LEU A 281 -14.58 -6.59 16.58
C LEU A 281 -15.48 -6.85 17.77
N PHE A 282 -16.55 -7.60 17.60
CA PHE A 282 -17.52 -7.85 18.66
C PHE A 282 -18.01 -9.30 18.65
N ASP A 283 -18.51 -9.76 19.76
CA ASP A 283 -19.07 -11.09 19.87
C ASP A 283 -20.49 -11.12 19.32
N LEU A 284 -20.79 -12.04 18.40
CA LEU A 284 -22.11 -12.21 17.79
C LEU A 284 -23.13 -12.85 18.75
N LEU A 285 -22.63 -13.55 19.76
CA LEU A 285 -23.42 -14.22 20.80
C LEU A 285 -22.85 -13.91 22.17
N THR A 286 -23.68 -13.93 23.18
CA THR A 286 -23.22 -13.93 24.58
C THR A 286 -22.60 -15.30 24.91
N ASP A 287 -21.82 -15.38 25.99
CA ASP A 287 -21.23 -16.65 26.47
C ASP A 287 -22.31 -17.72 26.76
N ALA A 288 -23.49 -17.31 27.19
CA ALA A 288 -24.63 -18.21 27.44
C ALA A 288 -25.21 -18.75 26.13
N GLU A 289 -25.42 -17.88 25.14
CA GLU A 289 -25.95 -18.26 23.82
C GLU A 289 -24.96 -19.13 23.03
N ALA A 290 -23.67 -18.85 23.14
CA ALA A 290 -22.60 -19.60 22.43
C ALA A 290 -22.44 -21.07 22.89
N ARG A 291 -22.98 -21.42 24.05
CA ARG A 291 -22.99 -22.82 24.55
C ARG A 291 -23.98 -23.70 23.79
N ASP A 292 -25.00 -23.08 23.19
CA ASP A 292 -25.96 -23.77 22.35
C ASP A 292 -25.47 -23.80 20.90
N ARG A 293 -25.25 -24.99 20.35
CA ARG A 293 -24.77 -25.16 18.97
C ARG A 293 -25.76 -24.69 17.93
N ASP A 294 -27.06 -24.72 18.24
CA ASP A 294 -28.09 -24.27 17.30
C ASP A 294 -27.95 -22.75 17.06
N ASN A 295 -27.69 -21.97 18.10
CA ASN A 295 -27.42 -20.54 17.97
C ASN A 295 -26.17 -20.22 17.14
N VAL A 296 -25.13 -21.05 17.26
CA VAL A 296 -23.85 -20.83 16.55
C VAL A 296 -23.99 -20.94 15.02
N PHE A 297 -25.01 -21.68 14.55
CA PHE A 297 -25.32 -21.86 13.13
C PHE A 297 -26.63 -21.18 12.72
N ASP A 298 -27.31 -20.48 13.63
CA ASP A 298 -28.51 -19.67 13.32
C ASP A 298 -28.09 -18.38 12.59
N ILE A 299 -27.99 -18.45 11.26
CA ILE A 299 -27.57 -17.32 10.44
C ILE A 299 -28.49 -16.10 10.59
N PRO A 300 -29.84 -16.23 10.61
CA PRO A 300 -30.74 -15.13 10.93
C PRO A 300 -30.43 -14.44 12.27
N LEU A 301 -30.18 -15.21 13.33
CA LEU A 301 -29.81 -14.67 14.64
C LEU A 301 -28.49 -13.89 14.57
N LEU A 302 -27.44 -14.49 13.99
CA LEU A 302 -26.13 -13.86 13.86
C LEU A 302 -26.19 -12.59 12.97
N ALA A 303 -26.96 -12.62 11.90
CA ALA A 303 -27.22 -11.47 11.04
C ALA A 303 -27.95 -10.35 11.80
N GLY A 304 -28.95 -10.69 12.61
CA GLY A 304 -29.64 -9.74 13.48
C GLY A 304 -28.70 -9.04 14.49
N ARG A 305 -27.69 -9.78 15.00
CA ARG A 305 -26.65 -9.20 15.86
C ARG A 305 -25.74 -8.21 15.09
N LEU A 306 -25.38 -8.55 13.85
CA LEU A 306 -24.60 -7.65 13.00
C LEU A 306 -25.39 -6.42 12.57
N LEU A 307 -26.71 -6.55 12.33
CA LEU A 307 -27.60 -5.40 12.10
C LEU A 307 -27.69 -4.48 13.32
N ALA A 308 -27.80 -5.04 14.54
CA ALA A 308 -27.76 -4.25 15.76
C ALA A 308 -26.43 -3.49 15.90
N ALA A 309 -25.31 -4.12 15.59
CA ALA A 309 -23.99 -3.47 15.54
C ALA A 309 -23.94 -2.36 14.49
N THR A 310 -24.57 -2.56 13.33
CA THR A 310 -24.70 -1.57 12.27
C THR A 310 -25.44 -0.33 12.75
N HIS A 311 -26.58 -0.50 13.39
CA HIS A 311 -27.36 0.61 13.94
C HIS A 311 -26.57 1.36 15.02
N TRP A 312 -25.87 0.61 15.89
CA TRP A 312 -25.03 1.18 16.92
C TRP A 312 -23.88 2.00 16.34
N LEU A 313 -23.14 1.48 15.34
CA LEU A 313 -22.06 2.20 14.66
C LEU A 313 -22.52 3.49 13.98
N ARG A 314 -23.73 3.49 13.40
CA ARG A 314 -24.31 4.70 12.80
C ARG A 314 -24.71 5.77 13.82
N ALA A 315 -24.98 5.37 15.07
CA ALA A 315 -25.30 6.28 16.17
C ALA A 315 -24.08 6.68 17.02
N GLU A 316 -22.99 5.94 16.95
CA GLU A 316 -21.76 6.19 17.72
C GLU A 316 -21.01 7.42 17.16
N PRO A 317 -20.76 8.47 17.97
CA PRO A 317 -20.15 9.71 17.49
C PRO A 317 -18.82 9.54 16.72
N ALA A 318 -18.02 8.54 17.12
CA ALA A 318 -16.73 8.28 16.47
C ALA A 318 -16.85 7.67 15.07
N THR A 319 -18.00 7.11 14.71
CA THR A 319 -18.23 6.41 13.44
C THR A 319 -19.46 6.94 12.69
N ALA A 320 -20.21 7.85 13.28
CA ALA A 320 -21.36 8.49 12.64
C ALA A 320 -20.91 9.19 11.34
N GLY A 321 -21.55 8.85 10.23
CA GLY A 321 -21.21 9.41 8.91
C GLY A 321 -20.08 8.68 8.16
N LEU A 322 -19.40 7.72 8.78
CA LEU A 322 -18.44 6.87 8.07
C LEU A 322 -19.17 5.82 7.21
N ALA A 323 -18.59 5.53 6.03
CA ALA A 323 -19.04 4.41 5.21
C ALA A 323 -18.82 3.09 5.97
N LEU A 324 -19.81 2.20 5.95
CA LEU A 324 -19.77 0.95 6.69
C LEU A 324 -19.49 -0.23 5.77
N GLY A 325 -18.53 -1.09 6.15
CA GLY A 325 -18.27 -2.38 5.51
C GLY A 325 -18.52 -3.56 6.46
N TYR A 326 -18.70 -4.76 5.91
CA TYR A 326 -18.76 -6.01 6.66
C TYR A 326 -17.59 -6.93 6.29
N PHE A 327 -16.92 -7.48 7.30
CA PHE A 327 -15.95 -8.55 7.14
C PHE A 327 -16.44 -9.81 7.85
N GLY A 328 -16.75 -10.86 7.10
CA GLY A 328 -17.23 -12.13 7.66
C GLY A 328 -16.21 -13.26 7.47
N ALA A 329 -16.05 -14.11 8.49
CA ALA A 329 -15.20 -15.28 8.44
C ALA A 329 -16.03 -16.57 8.65
N SER A 330 -15.83 -17.58 7.80
CA SER A 330 -16.54 -18.88 7.90
C SER A 330 -18.07 -18.68 7.98
N THR A 331 -18.76 -19.15 9.04
CA THR A 331 -20.20 -18.90 9.27
C THR A 331 -20.53 -17.42 9.40
N GLY A 332 -19.62 -16.60 9.96
CA GLY A 332 -19.79 -15.14 10.02
C GLY A 332 -19.87 -14.48 8.65
N ALA A 333 -19.32 -15.09 7.60
CA ALA A 333 -19.50 -14.59 6.23
C ALA A 333 -20.95 -14.76 5.74
N ALA A 334 -21.62 -15.84 6.11
CA ALA A 334 -23.04 -16.00 5.82
C ALA A 334 -23.88 -14.96 6.57
N ALA A 335 -23.57 -14.72 7.83
CA ALA A 335 -24.23 -13.67 8.62
C ALA A 335 -24.03 -12.27 8.01
N ALA A 336 -22.81 -11.97 7.52
CA ALA A 336 -22.51 -10.72 6.86
C ALA A 336 -23.30 -10.53 5.54
N LEU A 337 -23.37 -11.56 4.71
CA LEU A 337 -24.13 -11.53 3.47
C LEU A 337 -25.64 -11.44 3.72
N TRP A 338 -26.14 -12.16 4.72
CA TRP A 338 -27.54 -12.07 5.13
C TRP A 338 -27.92 -10.68 5.64
N ALA A 339 -27.10 -10.14 6.54
CA ALA A 339 -27.30 -8.79 7.09
C ALA A 339 -27.12 -7.68 6.04
N ALA A 340 -26.35 -7.91 4.99
CA ALA A 340 -26.09 -6.91 3.96
C ALA A 340 -27.33 -6.46 3.20
N VAL A 341 -28.36 -7.31 3.15
CA VAL A 341 -29.65 -7.01 2.48
C VAL A 341 -30.38 -5.86 3.18
N GLU A 342 -30.36 -5.81 4.52
CA GLU A 342 -31.06 -4.79 5.32
C GLU A 342 -30.10 -3.72 5.84
N GLY A 343 -28.86 -4.11 6.10
CA GLY A 343 -27.83 -3.23 6.65
C GLY A 343 -27.21 -2.27 5.61
N HIS A 344 -27.34 -2.57 4.31
CA HIS A 344 -26.81 -1.79 3.21
C HIS A 344 -25.37 -1.29 3.45
N PRO A 345 -24.39 -2.20 3.70
CA PRO A 345 -22.99 -1.79 3.79
C PRO A 345 -22.49 -1.33 2.42
N ALA A 346 -21.44 -0.50 2.40
CA ALA A 346 -20.81 -0.07 1.17
C ALA A 346 -20.02 -1.21 0.50
N ALA A 347 -19.56 -2.21 1.27
CA ALA A 347 -18.89 -3.40 0.76
C ALA A 347 -18.94 -4.57 1.75
N VAL A 348 -18.80 -5.78 1.23
CA VAL A 348 -18.69 -7.02 2.02
C VAL A 348 -17.43 -7.77 1.61
N VAL A 349 -16.69 -8.29 2.60
CA VAL A 349 -15.59 -9.24 2.40
C VAL A 349 -15.89 -10.53 3.15
N SER A 350 -15.80 -11.66 2.46
CA SER A 350 -15.96 -13.02 2.98
C SER A 350 -14.60 -13.73 2.95
N ARG A 351 -14.10 -14.17 4.11
CA ARG A 351 -12.87 -14.96 4.22
C ARG A 351 -13.17 -16.40 4.59
N GLY A 352 -12.84 -17.37 3.73
CA GLY A 352 -13.11 -18.79 3.93
C GLY A 352 -14.58 -19.02 4.26
N GLY A 353 -15.46 -18.23 3.63
CA GLY A 353 -16.86 -18.12 4.02
C GLY A 353 -17.70 -19.34 3.60
N ARG A 354 -18.81 -19.51 4.32
CA ARG A 354 -19.91 -20.45 4.01
C ARG A 354 -21.11 -19.66 3.47
N PRO A 355 -20.97 -19.04 2.26
CA PRO A 355 -22.04 -18.22 1.69
C PRO A 355 -23.29 -19.03 1.34
N ASP A 356 -23.16 -20.35 1.18
CA ASP A 356 -24.25 -21.28 1.00
C ASP A 356 -25.30 -21.20 2.11
N LEU A 357 -24.89 -20.89 3.35
CA LEU A 357 -25.79 -20.71 4.50
C LEU A 357 -26.64 -19.43 4.41
N ALA A 358 -26.23 -18.45 3.60
CA ALA A 358 -27.04 -17.28 3.26
C ALA A 358 -27.87 -17.47 1.96
N GLY A 359 -27.91 -18.68 1.43
CA GLY A 359 -28.42 -19.04 0.12
C GLY A 359 -29.67 -18.31 -0.38
N PRO A 360 -30.78 -18.25 0.38
CA PRO A 360 -32.00 -17.58 -0.08
C PRO A 360 -31.84 -16.07 -0.31
N ARG A 361 -30.90 -15.42 0.42
CA ARG A 361 -30.71 -13.97 0.42
C ARG A 361 -29.64 -13.48 -0.57
N LEU A 362 -28.80 -14.37 -1.13
CA LEU A 362 -27.70 -13.99 -2.03
C LEU A 362 -28.15 -13.11 -3.20
N PRO A 363 -29.26 -13.38 -3.91
CA PRO A 363 -29.70 -12.52 -5.01
C PRO A 363 -30.17 -11.12 -4.61
N GLU A 364 -30.42 -10.90 -3.32
CA GLU A 364 -30.88 -9.62 -2.77
C GLU A 364 -29.72 -8.72 -2.29
N VAL A 365 -28.51 -9.28 -2.17
CA VAL A 365 -27.31 -8.52 -1.79
C VAL A 365 -26.96 -7.50 -2.87
N THR A 366 -26.97 -6.22 -2.51
CA THR A 366 -26.62 -5.12 -3.41
C THR A 366 -25.20 -4.61 -3.21
N ALA A 367 -24.61 -4.88 -2.05
CA ALA A 367 -23.26 -4.42 -1.70
C ALA A 367 -22.18 -5.16 -2.53
N PRO A 368 -21.21 -4.46 -3.10
CA PRO A 368 -20.02 -5.07 -3.70
C PRO A 368 -19.39 -6.09 -2.77
N THR A 369 -19.18 -7.32 -3.27
CA THR A 369 -18.80 -8.47 -2.44
C THR A 369 -17.52 -9.13 -2.93
N LEU A 370 -16.52 -9.25 -2.06
CA LEU A 370 -15.29 -9.99 -2.28
C LEU A 370 -15.35 -11.33 -1.52
N LEU A 371 -15.18 -12.44 -2.26
CA LEU A 371 -15.07 -13.79 -1.72
C LEU A 371 -13.59 -14.21 -1.75
N ILE A 372 -12.98 -14.50 -0.60
CA ILE A 372 -11.59 -14.93 -0.49
C ILE A 372 -11.57 -16.36 0.06
N VAL A 373 -10.98 -17.30 -0.69
CA VAL A 373 -10.97 -18.72 -0.35
C VAL A 373 -9.56 -19.29 -0.46
N GLY A 374 -9.22 -20.22 0.44
CA GLY A 374 -7.96 -20.95 0.36
C GLY A 374 -7.96 -21.95 -0.82
N GLY A 375 -6.86 -21.97 -1.59
CA GLY A 375 -6.71 -22.87 -2.73
C GLY A 375 -6.64 -24.35 -2.35
N ALA A 376 -6.29 -24.65 -1.09
CA ALA A 376 -6.28 -26.02 -0.54
C ALA A 376 -7.60 -26.39 0.19
N ASP A 377 -8.65 -25.58 0.05
CA ASP A 377 -10.00 -25.85 0.58
C ASP A 377 -11.02 -26.01 -0.58
N PRO A 378 -10.98 -27.13 -1.32
CA PRO A 378 -11.78 -27.30 -2.54
C PRO A 378 -13.29 -27.28 -2.27
N LEU A 379 -13.74 -27.79 -1.12
CA LEU A 379 -15.17 -27.79 -0.77
C LEU A 379 -15.69 -26.35 -0.61
N VAL A 380 -15.00 -25.53 0.16
CA VAL A 380 -15.39 -24.12 0.35
C VAL A 380 -15.23 -23.33 -0.94
N LEU A 381 -14.25 -23.66 -1.78
CA LEU A 381 -14.07 -23.01 -3.09
C LEU A 381 -15.28 -23.27 -4.00
N ASP A 382 -15.81 -24.48 -4.05
CA ASP A 382 -16.98 -24.81 -4.86
C ASP A 382 -18.26 -24.12 -4.32
N LEU A 383 -18.43 -24.06 -3.00
CA LEU A 383 -19.53 -23.29 -2.37
C LEU A 383 -19.47 -21.80 -2.70
N ASN A 384 -18.28 -21.23 -2.76
CA ASN A 384 -18.10 -19.82 -3.12
C ASN A 384 -18.27 -19.55 -4.62
N ARG A 385 -17.95 -20.52 -5.50
CA ARG A 385 -18.25 -20.43 -6.93
C ARG A 385 -19.77 -20.44 -7.19
N ASP A 386 -20.51 -21.31 -6.49
CA ASP A 386 -21.98 -21.33 -6.57
C ASP A 386 -22.56 -20.00 -6.06
N ALA A 387 -22.16 -19.55 -4.89
CA ALA A 387 -22.63 -18.29 -4.32
C ALA A 387 -22.33 -17.09 -5.23
N ARG A 388 -21.14 -17.05 -5.83
CA ARG A 388 -20.76 -16.03 -6.81
C ARG A 388 -21.74 -15.96 -7.99
N SER A 389 -22.18 -17.10 -8.50
CA SER A 389 -23.14 -17.17 -9.61
C SER A 389 -24.53 -16.63 -9.26
N ARG A 390 -24.87 -16.61 -7.96
CA ARG A 390 -26.17 -16.18 -7.42
C ARG A 390 -26.17 -14.71 -6.98
N LEU A 391 -25.02 -14.15 -6.64
CA LEU A 391 -24.86 -12.74 -6.35
C LEU A 391 -25.11 -11.90 -7.61
N ARG A 392 -25.95 -10.87 -7.50
CA ARG A 392 -26.28 -9.95 -8.61
C ARG A 392 -25.53 -8.63 -8.53
N CYS A 393 -24.89 -8.36 -7.39
CA CYS A 393 -24.04 -7.18 -7.20
C CYS A 393 -22.67 -7.37 -7.88
N GLU A 394 -21.87 -6.32 -7.91
CA GLU A 394 -20.44 -6.43 -8.20
C GLU A 394 -19.83 -7.47 -7.27
N ASN A 395 -19.17 -8.48 -7.81
CA ASN A 395 -18.56 -9.50 -6.98
C ASN A 395 -17.28 -10.07 -7.59
N ARG A 396 -16.39 -10.52 -6.72
CA ARG A 396 -15.09 -11.08 -7.09
C ARG A 396 -14.77 -12.28 -6.21
N LEU A 397 -14.23 -13.33 -6.80
CA LEU A 397 -13.71 -14.50 -6.10
C LEU A 397 -12.19 -14.55 -6.26
N GLU A 398 -11.48 -14.49 -5.13
CA GLU A 398 -10.04 -14.59 -5.05
C GLU A 398 -9.63 -15.88 -4.35
N THR A 399 -8.72 -16.61 -4.98
CA THR A 399 -8.17 -17.85 -4.41
C THR A 399 -6.76 -17.59 -3.94
N VAL A 400 -6.47 -17.85 -2.66
CA VAL A 400 -5.12 -17.75 -2.10
C VAL A 400 -4.40 -19.09 -2.27
N PRO A 401 -3.39 -19.20 -3.14
CA PRO A 401 -2.72 -20.46 -3.42
C PRO A 401 -2.12 -21.09 -2.14
N GLY A 402 -2.29 -22.40 -1.96
CA GLY A 402 -1.73 -23.15 -0.85
C GLY A 402 -2.42 -22.93 0.51
N ALA A 403 -3.30 -21.94 0.63
CA ALA A 403 -3.99 -21.67 1.89
C ALA A 403 -5.08 -22.74 2.16
N THR A 404 -5.14 -23.20 3.40
CA THR A 404 -6.25 -24.01 3.92
C THR A 404 -7.40 -23.11 4.41
N HIS A 405 -8.44 -23.71 5.02
CA HIS A 405 -9.61 -22.99 5.52
C HIS A 405 -9.28 -21.87 6.51
N LEU A 406 -8.26 -22.06 7.34
CA LEU A 406 -7.91 -21.14 8.42
C LEU A 406 -6.84 -20.11 8.02
N PHE A 407 -6.20 -20.25 6.86
CA PHE A 407 -5.13 -19.37 6.37
C PHE A 407 -3.97 -19.30 7.38
N GLU A 408 -3.51 -20.47 7.85
CA GLU A 408 -2.42 -20.57 8.85
C GLU A 408 -1.04 -20.68 8.19
N GLU A 409 -1.01 -20.92 6.89
CA GLU A 409 0.24 -21.04 6.13
C GLU A 409 0.91 -19.66 5.99
N PRO A 410 2.25 -19.61 6.03
CA PRO A 410 2.99 -18.35 5.97
C PRO A 410 2.59 -17.49 4.76
N GLY A 411 2.29 -16.20 5.00
CA GLY A 411 1.93 -15.23 3.96
C GLY A 411 0.48 -15.28 3.48
N THR A 412 -0.30 -16.30 3.86
CA THR A 412 -1.68 -16.46 3.37
C THR A 412 -2.65 -15.47 4.02
N LEU A 413 -2.53 -15.24 5.32
CA LEU A 413 -3.37 -14.28 6.03
C LEU A 413 -2.98 -12.83 5.70
N GLU A 414 -1.71 -12.57 5.44
CA GLU A 414 -1.23 -11.30 4.90
C GLU A 414 -1.90 -11.02 3.54
N ARG A 415 -1.98 -12.03 2.68
CA ARG A 415 -2.66 -11.89 1.38
C ARG A 415 -4.16 -11.61 1.53
N VAL A 416 -4.84 -12.26 2.48
CA VAL A 416 -6.23 -11.94 2.83
C VAL A 416 -6.37 -10.49 3.27
N THR A 417 -5.45 -10.03 4.12
CA THR A 417 -5.44 -8.66 4.65
C THR A 417 -5.27 -7.63 3.52
N GLU A 418 -4.37 -7.88 2.58
CA GLU A 418 -4.17 -7.03 1.39
C GLU A 418 -5.45 -6.94 0.54
N LEU A 419 -6.03 -8.10 0.20
CA LEU A 419 -7.24 -8.17 -0.61
C LEU A 419 -8.42 -7.45 0.05
N ALA A 420 -8.62 -7.66 1.36
CA ALA A 420 -9.69 -7.02 2.12
C ALA A 420 -9.47 -5.49 2.22
N ARG A 421 -8.24 -5.06 2.49
CA ARG A 421 -7.86 -3.65 2.54
C ARG A 421 -8.16 -2.96 1.21
N ASP A 422 -7.69 -3.53 0.10
CA ASP A 422 -7.85 -2.94 -1.23
C ASP A 422 -9.34 -2.83 -1.58
N TRP A 423 -10.11 -3.90 -1.34
CA TRP A 423 -11.56 -3.91 -1.58
C TRP A 423 -12.30 -2.84 -0.77
N PHE A 424 -12.04 -2.75 0.53
CA PHE A 424 -12.68 -1.74 1.36
C PHE A 424 -12.24 -0.32 1.01
N THR A 425 -10.96 -0.11 0.69
CA THR A 425 -10.48 1.21 0.29
C THR A 425 -11.14 1.70 -1.00
N ASP A 426 -11.36 0.81 -1.96
CA ASP A 426 -12.00 1.16 -3.24
C ASP A 426 -13.50 1.49 -3.06
N HIS A 427 -14.20 0.82 -2.12
CA HIS A 427 -15.66 0.92 -2.00
C HIS A 427 -16.15 1.77 -0.82
N LEU A 428 -15.31 2.07 0.18
CA LEU A 428 -15.65 2.93 1.30
C LEU A 428 -15.14 4.38 1.14
N ALA A 429 -14.48 4.71 0.02
CA ALA A 429 -14.12 6.09 -0.27
C ALA A 429 -15.39 6.95 -0.40
N PRO A 430 -15.43 8.18 0.15
CA PRO A 430 -16.56 9.06 -0.05
C PRO A 430 -16.77 9.26 -1.55
N ALA A 431 -18.01 9.04 -2.02
CA ALA A 431 -18.37 9.33 -3.40
C ALA A 431 -18.01 10.79 -3.69
N HIS A 432 -17.15 11.03 -4.67
CA HIS A 432 -16.96 12.38 -5.19
C HIS A 432 -18.35 12.89 -5.60
N VAL A 433 -18.83 13.90 -4.91
CA VAL A 433 -20.03 14.66 -5.33
C VAL A 433 -19.69 15.23 -6.72
N GLN A 434 -20.19 14.56 -7.75
CA GLN A 434 -20.27 15.18 -9.07
C GLN A 434 -21.17 16.40 -8.90
N GLY A 435 -20.55 17.56 -8.91
CA GLY A 435 -21.28 18.83 -8.90
C GLY A 435 -22.29 18.83 -10.05
N PRO A 436 -23.46 19.47 -9.87
CA PRO A 436 -24.47 19.52 -10.90
C PRO A 436 -23.87 20.14 -12.17
N SER A 437 -23.93 19.40 -13.28
CA SER A 437 -23.58 19.90 -14.60
C SER A 437 -24.42 21.12 -14.87
N THR A 438 -23.83 22.30 -14.86
CA THR A 438 -24.49 23.57 -15.29
C THR A 438 -24.80 23.43 -16.78
N PRO A 439 -26.06 23.52 -17.22
CA PRO A 439 -26.36 23.56 -18.66
C PRO A 439 -25.74 24.80 -19.23
N ALA A 440 -25.02 24.65 -20.34
CA ALA A 440 -24.51 25.77 -21.12
C ALA A 440 -25.65 26.70 -21.56
N PRO A 441 -25.49 28.04 -21.48
CA PRO A 441 -26.48 28.93 -21.98
C PRO A 441 -26.49 28.82 -23.53
N GLY A 442 -27.66 28.42 -24.07
CA GLY A 442 -27.91 28.45 -25.49
C GLY A 442 -27.87 29.90 -25.99
N GLY A 443 -27.10 30.11 -27.04
CA GLY A 443 -27.08 31.28 -27.88
C GLY A 443 -27.33 30.85 -29.32
#